data_94e1d7f55d48c61d1b2aa9a5589e3c8b
#
_entry.id   94e1d7f55d48c61d1b2aa9a5589e3c8b
#
_cell.length_a   1.000
_cell.length_b   1.000
_cell.length_c   1.000
_cell.angle_alpha   90.00
_cell.angle_beta   90.00
_cell.angle_gamma   90.00
#
_symmetry.space_group_name_H-M   'P 1'
#
loop_
_entity.id
_entity.type
_entity.pdbx_description
1 polymer ?
#
loop_
_entity_poly.entity_id
_entity_poly.type
_entity_poly.pdbx_seq_one_letter_code
_entity_poly.pdbx_strand_id
1 'polypeptide(L)'
;MKQTPKTKLFNEHRTHKIVIIGSGKVGTTFAYTLLLYGLAGEIVLIDVDKERTEGEVMDLKHAIPLTNPTRIYQGDYSDCQGADIVVITAGTAQRPGETRLDLLKRNIDIFKHIIPQIVQYTCEAILLVATNPVDILSYATQKISALPASRVIGSGTVLDTSRFRWLLGNHFSLDARNIHAFIIGEHGDSEVAVWSSANIAGMPIDAYCRLMGCEIPASQREEFSKQVRNAAYEIIQRKGATFYAVAAGLARIVESILRNQNSVLSVSNMVLGYYGIHDIYLSLPAVVGEHGIEHILELPLSRSEAKALCTSADVLKNLLGQLEI
;
A
#
# COMPACT_ATOMS: atom_id res chain seq x y z
N MET A 1 46.66 27.86 24.34
CA MET A 1 45.34 27.84 23.71
C MET A 1 44.69 26.51 23.98
N LYS A 2 43.68 26.47 24.87
CA LYS A 2 42.93 25.24 25.18
C LYS A 2 41.87 25.04 24.12
N GLN A 3 41.93 23.93 23.38
CA GLN A 3 40.88 23.52 22.48
C GLN A 3 39.62 23.14 23.28
N THR A 4 38.55 23.86 23.07
CA THR A 4 37.22 23.54 23.62
C THR A 4 36.71 22.23 22.97
N PRO A 5 36.23 21.24 23.74
CA PRO A 5 35.71 20.03 23.17
C PRO A 5 34.45 20.36 22.40
N LYS A 6 34.40 19.99 21.11
CA LYS A 6 33.18 19.99 20.32
C LYS A 6 32.24 18.95 20.95
N THR A 7 31.28 19.43 21.72
CA THR A 7 30.19 18.62 22.24
C THR A 7 29.41 18.09 21.04
N LYS A 8 29.44 16.78 20.83
CA LYS A 8 28.50 16.08 19.92
C LYS A 8 27.10 16.16 20.55
N LEU A 9 26.38 17.21 20.23
CA LEU A 9 25.05 17.52 20.80
C LEU A 9 23.88 16.93 20.02
N PHE A 10 24.13 16.07 19.02
CA PHE A 10 23.09 15.34 18.35
C PHE A 10 23.42 13.86 18.41
N ASN A 11 22.60 13.10 19.14
CA ASN A 11 22.49 11.66 18.86
C ASN A 11 22.25 11.56 17.36
N GLU A 12 23.11 10.82 16.65
CA GLU A 12 22.88 10.40 15.28
C GLU A 12 21.69 9.43 15.28
N HIS A 13 20.47 9.94 15.47
CA HIS A 13 19.29 9.20 15.05
C HIS A 13 19.42 9.07 13.54
N ARG A 14 19.66 7.86 13.07
CA ARG A 14 19.63 7.53 11.64
C ARG A 14 18.34 8.10 11.07
N THR A 15 18.45 9.12 10.23
CA THR A 15 17.29 9.69 9.56
C THR A 15 16.85 8.71 8.48
N HIS A 16 15.59 8.29 8.53
CA HIS A 16 15.05 7.38 7.52
C HIS A 16 15.07 8.01 6.14
N LYS A 17 15.48 7.20 5.16
CA LYS A 17 15.53 7.58 3.74
C LYS A 17 14.48 6.81 2.97
N ILE A 18 13.60 7.53 2.27
CA ILE A 18 12.57 6.96 1.39
C ILE A 18 12.82 7.42 -0.03
N VAL A 19 12.87 6.46 -0.95
CA VAL A 19 12.96 6.71 -2.39
C VAL A 19 11.60 6.42 -3.01
N ILE A 20 11.10 7.35 -3.83
CA ILE A 20 9.81 7.23 -4.52
C ILE A 20 10.08 7.18 -6.02
N ILE A 21 9.77 6.04 -6.64
CA ILE A 21 9.88 5.86 -8.09
C ILE A 21 8.52 6.19 -8.72
N GLY A 22 8.47 7.31 -9.43
CA GLY A 22 7.26 7.88 -10.01
C GLY A 22 6.83 9.16 -9.27
N SER A 23 6.96 10.31 -9.91
CA SER A 23 6.53 11.61 -9.38
C SER A 23 5.16 12.06 -9.94
N GLY A 24 4.29 11.09 -10.24
CA GLY A 24 2.89 11.36 -10.59
C GLY A 24 2.06 11.78 -9.37
N LYS A 25 0.74 11.96 -9.57
CA LYS A 25 -0.19 12.42 -8.51
C LYS A 25 -0.11 11.59 -7.22
N VAL A 26 0.10 10.28 -7.31
CA VAL A 26 0.23 9.41 -6.13
C VAL A 26 1.57 9.65 -5.44
N GLY A 27 2.68 9.59 -6.18
CA GLY A 27 4.02 9.73 -5.62
C GLY A 27 4.25 11.08 -4.95
N THR A 28 3.83 12.18 -5.59
CA THR A 28 4.00 13.54 -5.04
C THR A 28 3.07 13.79 -3.84
N THR A 29 1.81 13.32 -3.89
CA THR A 29 0.91 13.39 -2.72
C THR A 29 1.45 12.56 -1.56
N PHE A 30 2.06 11.40 -1.84
CA PHE A 30 2.70 10.57 -0.82
C PHE A 30 3.94 11.26 -0.23
N ALA A 31 4.80 11.87 -1.06
CA ALA A 31 5.94 12.66 -0.59
C ALA A 31 5.49 13.80 0.34
N TYR A 32 4.43 14.51 -0.03
CA TYR A 32 3.84 15.55 0.81
C TYR A 32 3.27 14.98 2.13
N THR A 33 2.62 13.82 2.08
CA THR A 33 2.11 13.15 3.29
C THR A 33 3.23 12.74 4.24
N LEU A 34 4.34 12.21 3.71
CA LEU A 34 5.54 11.89 4.51
C LEU A 34 6.11 13.14 5.19
N LEU A 35 6.16 14.26 4.46
CA LEU A 35 6.63 15.54 4.99
C LEU A 35 5.74 16.04 6.13
N LEU A 36 4.41 16.02 5.96
CA LEU A 36 3.45 16.44 6.99
C LEU A 36 3.54 15.58 8.25
N TYR A 37 3.71 14.26 8.10
CA TYR A 37 3.78 13.33 9.23
C TYR A 37 5.17 13.22 9.85
N GLY A 38 6.20 13.83 9.24
CA GLY A 38 7.58 13.75 9.71
C GLY A 38 8.12 12.32 9.73
N LEU A 39 7.76 11.50 8.74
CA LEU A 39 8.12 10.08 8.70
C LEU A 39 9.52 9.83 8.13
N ALA A 40 10.07 10.75 7.34
CA ALA A 40 11.37 10.60 6.70
C ALA A 40 12.23 11.85 6.86
N GLY A 41 13.50 11.69 7.13
CA GLY A 41 14.48 12.78 7.12
C GLY A 41 15.05 13.03 5.72
N GLU A 42 14.91 12.04 4.82
CA GLU A 42 15.34 12.15 3.43
C GLU A 42 14.29 11.52 2.49
N ILE A 43 13.84 12.30 1.49
CA ILE A 43 12.89 11.86 0.47
C ILE A 43 13.50 12.13 -0.90
N VAL A 44 13.61 11.10 -1.72
CA VAL A 44 14.12 11.18 -3.08
C VAL A 44 13.01 10.90 -4.06
N LEU A 45 12.81 11.77 -5.04
CA LEU A 45 11.87 11.57 -6.14
C LEU A 45 12.63 11.18 -7.41
N ILE A 46 12.24 10.08 -8.04
CA ILE A 46 12.82 9.59 -9.29
C ILE A 46 11.71 9.42 -10.32
N ASP A 47 11.84 10.05 -11.48
CA ASP A 47 10.91 9.90 -12.61
C ASP A 47 11.66 10.09 -13.92
N VAL A 48 11.08 9.58 -15.00
CA VAL A 48 11.58 9.81 -16.37
C VAL A 48 11.36 11.26 -16.82
N ASP A 49 10.29 11.90 -16.32
CA ASP A 49 9.97 13.31 -16.53
C ASP A 49 10.71 14.18 -15.50
N LYS A 50 11.96 14.49 -15.80
CA LYS A 50 12.85 15.20 -14.88
C LYS A 50 12.40 16.64 -14.64
N GLU A 51 11.88 17.32 -15.65
CA GLU A 51 11.45 18.72 -15.55
C GLU A 51 10.25 18.84 -14.60
N ARG A 52 9.24 17.99 -14.78
CA ARG A 52 8.10 17.94 -13.86
C ARG A 52 8.55 17.58 -12.43
N THR A 53 9.42 16.59 -12.28
CA THR A 53 9.92 16.16 -10.97
C THR A 53 10.65 17.28 -10.25
N GLU A 54 11.45 18.07 -10.96
CA GLU A 54 12.10 19.25 -10.38
C GLU A 54 11.08 20.26 -9.87
N GLY A 55 10.03 20.54 -10.64
CA GLY A 55 8.93 21.42 -10.22
C GLY A 55 8.23 20.92 -8.96
N GLU A 56 7.90 19.62 -8.88
CA GLU A 56 7.29 19.00 -7.70
C GLU A 56 8.23 19.10 -6.47
N VAL A 57 9.52 18.87 -6.67
CA VAL A 57 10.54 19.00 -5.61
C VAL A 57 10.66 20.44 -5.12
N MET A 58 10.59 21.42 -6.01
CA MET A 58 10.63 22.84 -5.64
C MET A 58 9.45 23.21 -4.75
N ASP A 59 8.23 22.78 -5.11
CA ASP A 59 7.02 23.06 -4.34
C ASP A 59 7.08 22.38 -2.97
N LEU A 60 7.46 21.09 -2.92
CA LEU A 60 7.66 20.36 -1.66
C LEU A 60 8.71 21.02 -0.75
N LYS A 61 9.82 21.53 -1.30
CA LYS A 61 10.84 22.27 -0.53
C LYS A 61 10.29 23.52 0.13
N HIS A 62 9.37 24.23 -0.54
CA HIS A 62 8.75 25.43 0.02
C HIS A 62 7.83 25.12 1.22
N ALA A 63 7.35 23.88 1.35
CA ALA A 63 6.58 23.43 2.51
C ALA A 63 7.45 23.07 3.73
N ILE A 64 8.76 22.77 3.54
CA ILE A 64 9.64 22.33 4.65
C ILE A 64 9.67 23.32 5.82
N PRO A 65 9.79 24.66 5.63
CA PRO A 65 9.80 25.60 6.75
C PRO A 65 8.52 25.62 7.57
N LEU A 66 7.44 25.07 7.04
CA LEU A 66 6.09 25.02 7.65
C LEU A 66 5.77 23.65 8.29
N THR A 67 6.68 22.68 8.14
CA THR A 67 6.46 21.27 8.50
C THR A 67 7.67 20.71 9.27
N ASN A 68 8.05 19.47 8.99
CA ASN A 68 9.17 18.80 9.62
C ASN A 68 10.46 18.96 8.80
N PRO A 69 11.64 19.11 9.43
CA PRO A 69 12.92 19.16 8.74
C PRO A 69 13.13 17.89 7.91
N THR A 70 13.21 18.04 6.61
CA THR A 70 13.34 16.92 5.66
C THR A 70 14.19 17.36 4.47
N ARG A 71 15.12 16.53 4.04
CA ARG A 71 15.87 16.73 2.79
C ARG A 71 15.06 16.13 1.64
N ILE A 72 14.58 16.96 0.72
CA ILE A 72 13.84 16.51 -0.47
C ILE A 72 14.59 16.91 -1.72
N TYR A 73 14.77 15.96 -2.66
CA TYR A 73 15.43 16.25 -3.93
C TYR A 73 15.04 15.25 -5.02
N GLN A 74 15.26 15.67 -6.26
CA GLN A 74 15.21 14.80 -7.41
C GLN A 74 16.52 14.02 -7.49
N GLY A 75 16.42 12.69 -7.57
CA GLY A 75 17.56 11.80 -7.64
C GLY A 75 17.57 10.89 -8.85
N ASP A 76 18.44 9.92 -8.82
CA ASP A 76 18.51 8.79 -9.73
C ASP A 76 18.58 7.46 -8.98
N TYR A 77 18.66 6.33 -9.70
CA TYR A 77 18.64 5.01 -9.06
C TYR A 77 19.81 4.76 -8.10
N SER A 78 20.95 5.46 -8.25
CA SER A 78 22.06 5.36 -7.30
C SER A 78 21.68 5.85 -5.90
N ASP A 79 20.68 6.73 -5.81
CA ASP A 79 20.14 7.20 -4.54
C ASP A 79 19.32 6.12 -3.80
N CYS A 80 19.03 4.98 -4.41
CA CYS A 80 18.47 3.82 -3.70
C CYS A 80 19.46 3.24 -2.69
N GLN A 81 20.76 3.56 -2.80
CA GLN A 81 21.74 3.17 -1.81
C GLN A 81 21.40 3.75 -0.44
N GLY A 82 21.32 2.88 0.57
CA GLY A 82 21.00 3.25 1.94
C GLY A 82 19.54 3.65 2.19
N ALA A 83 18.65 3.45 1.23
CA ALA A 83 17.21 3.63 1.42
C ALA A 83 16.66 2.57 2.41
N ASP A 84 15.79 2.99 3.32
CA ASP A 84 15.02 2.07 4.18
C ASP A 84 13.86 1.47 3.39
N ILE A 85 13.19 2.29 2.57
CA ILE A 85 12.04 1.87 1.76
C ILE A 85 12.14 2.50 0.36
N VAL A 86 11.89 1.70 -0.66
CA VAL A 86 11.67 2.18 -2.03
C VAL A 86 10.20 1.97 -2.39
N VAL A 87 9.49 3.06 -2.66
CA VAL A 87 8.06 3.04 -2.99
C VAL A 87 7.88 3.20 -4.49
N ILE A 88 7.20 2.24 -5.13
CA ILE A 88 7.02 2.21 -6.57
C ILE A 88 5.60 2.66 -6.89
N THR A 89 5.48 3.88 -7.39
CA THR A 89 4.24 4.48 -7.90
C THR A 89 4.29 4.71 -9.40
N ALA A 90 5.42 4.37 -10.03
CA ALA A 90 5.61 4.48 -11.47
C ALA A 90 4.74 3.46 -12.20
N GLY A 91 4.07 3.91 -13.24
CA GLY A 91 3.21 3.11 -14.08
C GLY A 91 2.43 4.00 -15.03
N THR A 92 1.69 3.37 -15.92
CA THR A 92 0.86 4.10 -16.90
C THR A 92 -0.62 3.86 -16.62
N ALA A 93 -1.44 4.85 -16.96
CA ALA A 93 -2.89 4.72 -16.96
C ALA A 93 -3.35 3.98 -18.24
N GLN A 94 -4.52 3.36 -18.16
CA GLN A 94 -5.16 2.71 -19.31
C GLN A 94 -5.45 3.73 -20.41
N ARG A 95 -5.12 3.38 -21.65
CA ARG A 95 -5.39 4.19 -22.84
C ARG A 95 -6.80 3.90 -23.37
N PRO A 96 -7.44 4.85 -24.09
CA PRO A 96 -8.69 4.58 -24.78
C PRO A 96 -8.55 3.39 -25.74
N GLY A 97 -9.45 2.40 -25.61
CA GLY A 97 -9.45 1.20 -26.44
C GLY A 97 -8.46 0.10 -26.01
N GLU A 98 -7.65 0.31 -24.99
CA GLU A 98 -6.72 -0.66 -24.45
C GLU A 98 -7.43 -1.66 -23.53
N THR A 99 -7.06 -2.94 -23.59
CA THR A 99 -7.57 -3.94 -22.64
C THR A 99 -6.83 -3.86 -21.30
N ARG A 100 -7.43 -4.41 -20.23
CA ARG A 100 -6.74 -4.54 -18.92
C ARG A 100 -5.46 -5.36 -19.02
N LEU A 101 -5.43 -6.37 -19.89
CA LEU A 101 -4.25 -7.22 -20.09
C LEU A 101 -3.12 -6.45 -20.80
N ASP A 102 -3.43 -5.60 -21.79
CA ASP A 102 -2.42 -4.78 -22.48
C ASP A 102 -1.79 -3.77 -21.51
N LEU A 103 -2.61 -3.11 -20.68
CA LEU A 103 -2.12 -2.23 -19.63
C LEU A 103 -1.19 -2.97 -18.65
N LEU A 104 -1.60 -4.17 -18.25
CA LEU A 104 -0.82 -5.00 -17.32
C LEU A 104 0.53 -5.39 -17.93
N LYS A 105 0.58 -5.86 -19.16
CA LYS A 105 1.83 -6.20 -19.88
C LYS A 105 2.77 -4.98 -19.94
N ARG A 106 2.25 -3.82 -20.29
CA ARG A 106 3.02 -2.58 -20.36
C ARG A 106 3.57 -2.15 -18.98
N ASN A 107 2.80 -2.30 -17.91
CA ASN A 107 3.30 -2.03 -16.56
C ASN A 107 4.35 -3.06 -16.11
N ILE A 108 4.22 -4.32 -16.49
CA ILE A 108 5.26 -5.34 -16.26
C ILE A 108 6.56 -4.98 -16.97
N ASP A 109 6.50 -4.52 -18.22
CA ASP A 109 7.70 -4.08 -18.95
C ASP A 109 8.39 -2.90 -18.26
N ILE A 110 7.62 -1.95 -17.70
CA ILE A 110 8.15 -0.88 -16.87
C ILE A 110 8.84 -1.46 -15.63
N PHE A 111 8.24 -2.43 -14.95
CA PHE A 111 8.81 -3.05 -13.77
C PHE A 111 10.06 -3.87 -14.08
N LYS A 112 10.10 -4.59 -15.21
CA LYS A 112 11.30 -5.27 -15.72
C LYS A 112 12.48 -4.30 -15.95
N HIS A 113 12.18 -3.05 -16.24
CA HIS A 113 13.21 -2.00 -16.40
C HIS A 113 13.59 -1.36 -15.06
N ILE A 114 12.64 -1.07 -14.18
CA ILE A 114 12.85 -0.36 -12.92
C ILE A 114 13.52 -1.24 -11.86
N ILE A 115 13.00 -2.46 -11.64
CA ILE A 115 13.41 -3.31 -10.51
C ILE A 115 14.91 -3.66 -10.55
N PRO A 116 15.50 -4.07 -11.68
CA PRO A 116 16.94 -4.34 -11.73
C PRO A 116 17.79 -3.11 -11.37
N GLN A 117 17.36 -1.92 -11.75
CA GLN A 117 18.08 -0.68 -11.42
C GLN A 117 18.02 -0.37 -9.92
N ILE A 118 16.90 -0.68 -9.24
CA ILE A 118 16.78 -0.51 -7.79
C ILE A 118 17.73 -1.48 -7.07
N VAL A 119 17.63 -2.78 -7.38
CA VAL A 119 18.37 -3.81 -6.65
C VAL A 119 19.88 -3.79 -6.93
N GLN A 120 20.32 -3.10 -7.99
CA GLN A 120 21.72 -2.81 -8.22
C GLN A 120 22.35 -2.00 -7.09
N TYR A 121 21.58 -1.14 -6.43
CA TYR A 121 22.07 -0.22 -5.39
C TYR A 121 21.59 -0.57 -3.98
N THR A 122 20.55 -1.39 -3.83
CA THR A 122 20.08 -1.84 -2.53
C THR A 122 19.46 -3.23 -2.57
N CYS A 123 19.83 -4.07 -1.61
CA CYS A 123 19.19 -5.36 -1.33
C CYS A 123 18.56 -5.42 0.07
N GLU A 124 18.70 -4.32 0.84
CA GLU A 124 18.21 -4.24 2.23
C GLU A 124 16.90 -3.47 2.36
N ALA A 125 16.60 -2.58 1.41
CA ALA A 125 15.38 -1.81 1.41
C ALA A 125 14.13 -2.70 1.28
N ILE A 126 13.02 -2.25 1.88
CA ILE A 126 11.70 -2.81 1.61
C ILE A 126 11.17 -2.16 0.33
N LEU A 127 10.70 -2.99 -0.61
CA LEU A 127 10.02 -2.52 -1.82
C LEU A 127 8.53 -2.47 -1.58
N LEU A 128 7.95 -1.27 -1.60
CA LEU A 128 6.51 -1.05 -1.43
C LEU A 128 5.88 -0.69 -2.78
N VAL A 129 5.07 -1.59 -3.32
CA VAL A 129 4.40 -1.42 -4.61
C VAL A 129 3.03 -0.77 -4.42
N ALA A 130 2.78 0.33 -5.14
CA ALA A 130 1.50 1.03 -5.15
C ALA A 130 0.84 1.06 -6.53
N THR A 131 1.57 0.72 -7.57
CA THR A 131 1.10 0.70 -8.96
C THR A 131 0.14 -0.45 -9.18
N ASN A 132 -0.99 -0.18 -9.87
CA ASN A 132 -1.99 -1.19 -10.21
C ASN A 132 -1.71 -1.87 -11.56
N PRO A 133 -2.09 -3.17 -11.67
CA PRO A 133 -2.69 -4.07 -10.67
C PRO A 133 -1.66 -4.52 -9.61
N VAL A 134 -1.85 -4.07 -8.37
CA VAL A 134 -0.83 -4.14 -7.32
C VAL A 134 -0.39 -5.56 -6.98
N ASP A 135 -1.31 -6.52 -6.94
CA ASP A 135 -0.99 -7.91 -6.58
C ASP A 135 -0.07 -8.56 -7.61
N ILE A 136 -0.39 -8.39 -8.90
CA ILE A 136 0.42 -8.91 -10.01
C ILE A 136 1.79 -8.22 -10.08
N LEU A 137 1.82 -6.90 -9.91
CA LEU A 137 3.07 -6.14 -9.96
C LEU A 137 3.95 -6.39 -8.72
N SER A 138 3.36 -6.69 -7.55
CA SER A 138 4.10 -7.13 -6.36
C SER A 138 4.72 -8.51 -6.59
N TYR A 139 3.96 -9.45 -7.18
CA TYR A 139 4.48 -10.75 -7.59
C TYR A 139 5.66 -10.59 -8.57
N ALA A 140 5.49 -9.80 -9.63
CA ALA A 140 6.55 -9.52 -10.60
C ALA A 140 7.77 -8.87 -9.92
N THR A 141 7.55 -7.91 -9.02
CA THR A 141 8.62 -7.27 -8.24
C THR A 141 9.43 -8.29 -7.47
N GLN A 142 8.78 -9.21 -6.75
CA GLN A 142 9.46 -10.24 -5.98
C GLN A 142 10.25 -11.19 -6.87
N LYS A 143 9.68 -11.65 -7.99
CA LYS A 143 10.37 -12.55 -8.94
C LYS A 143 11.59 -11.88 -9.59
N ILE A 144 11.45 -10.62 -10.03
CA ILE A 144 12.53 -9.89 -10.71
C ILE A 144 13.62 -9.47 -9.72
N SER A 145 13.26 -9.01 -8.53
CA SER A 145 14.21 -8.55 -7.52
C SER A 145 14.96 -9.67 -6.83
N ALA A 146 14.37 -10.88 -6.80
CA ALA A 146 14.84 -12.03 -6.02
C ALA A 146 15.00 -11.71 -4.49
N LEU A 147 14.40 -10.63 -4.00
CA LEU A 147 14.41 -10.30 -2.58
C LEU A 147 13.51 -11.29 -1.78
N PRO A 148 13.76 -11.48 -0.48
CA PRO A 148 12.84 -12.20 0.38
C PRO A 148 11.42 -11.67 0.25
N ALA A 149 10.42 -12.56 0.21
CA ALA A 149 9.01 -12.16 0.04
C ALA A 149 8.54 -11.20 1.16
N SER A 150 9.12 -11.28 2.37
CA SER A 150 8.84 -10.35 3.46
C SER A 150 9.23 -8.90 3.15
N ARG A 151 10.18 -8.67 2.25
CA ARG A 151 10.65 -7.33 1.86
C ARG A 151 9.95 -6.75 0.63
N VAL A 152 9.03 -7.47 0.03
CA VAL A 152 8.22 -6.97 -1.09
C VAL A 152 6.76 -6.92 -0.66
N ILE A 153 6.22 -5.72 -0.57
CA ILE A 153 4.86 -5.47 -0.05
C ILE A 153 4.08 -4.70 -1.11
N GLY A 154 2.90 -5.17 -1.46
CA GLY A 154 1.96 -4.35 -2.20
C GLY A 154 1.04 -3.56 -1.25
N SER A 155 0.63 -2.36 -1.63
CA SER A 155 -0.34 -1.57 -0.84
C SER A 155 -1.64 -2.34 -0.57
N GLY A 156 -1.98 -3.27 -1.43
CA GLY A 156 -3.08 -4.20 -1.27
C GLY A 156 -4.40 -3.53 -0.96
N THR A 157 -5.18 -4.15 -0.11
CA THR A 157 -6.52 -3.70 0.30
C THR A 157 -6.52 -2.83 1.56
N VAL A 158 -5.40 -2.20 1.92
CA VAL A 158 -5.35 -1.26 3.06
C VAL A 158 -6.36 -0.13 2.87
N LEU A 159 -6.44 0.43 1.65
CA LEU A 159 -7.39 1.50 1.35
C LEU A 159 -8.83 0.99 1.31
N ASP A 160 -9.09 -0.18 0.73
CA ASP A 160 -10.43 -0.77 0.66
C ASP A 160 -10.94 -1.12 2.06
N THR A 161 -10.07 -1.64 2.92
CA THR A 161 -10.33 -1.83 4.34
C THR A 161 -10.68 -0.52 5.04
N SER A 162 -9.98 0.59 4.73
CA SER A 162 -10.30 1.91 5.27
C SER A 162 -11.67 2.40 4.80
N ARG A 163 -12.02 2.22 3.53
CA ARG A 163 -13.35 2.54 2.97
C ARG A 163 -14.44 1.74 3.67
N PHE A 164 -14.22 0.44 3.85
CA PHE A 164 -15.17 -0.43 4.52
C PHE A 164 -15.42 0.00 5.96
N ARG A 165 -14.36 0.29 6.72
CA ARG A 165 -14.47 0.82 8.09
C ARG A 165 -15.19 2.17 8.14
N TRP A 166 -14.93 3.05 7.17
CA TRP A 166 -15.60 4.35 7.07
C TRP A 166 -17.08 4.21 6.81
N LEU A 167 -17.50 3.32 5.89
CA LEU A 167 -18.90 3.03 5.61
C LEU A 167 -19.63 2.51 6.85
N LEU A 168 -19.01 1.56 7.56
CA LEU A 168 -19.55 1.03 8.81
C LEU A 168 -19.62 2.11 9.90
N GLY A 169 -18.57 2.95 10.02
CA GLY A 169 -18.54 4.08 10.94
C GLY A 169 -19.71 5.04 10.72
N ASN A 170 -19.96 5.42 9.47
CA ASN A 170 -21.10 6.25 9.11
C ASN A 170 -22.43 5.58 9.41
N HIS A 171 -22.58 4.30 9.09
CA HIS A 171 -23.81 3.56 9.35
C HIS A 171 -24.17 3.51 10.84
N PHE A 172 -23.17 3.27 11.69
CA PHE A 172 -23.36 3.19 13.14
C PHE A 172 -23.19 4.52 13.88
N SER A 173 -22.88 5.62 13.17
CA SER A 173 -22.52 6.91 13.76
C SER A 173 -21.39 6.81 14.77
N LEU A 174 -20.37 6.03 14.44
CA LEU A 174 -19.17 5.78 15.24
C LEU A 174 -17.91 6.28 14.52
N ASP A 175 -16.88 6.61 15.30
CA ASP A 175 -15.53 6.79 14.75
C ASP A 175 -15.05 5.47 14.14
N ALA A 176 -14.69 5.50 12.85
CA ALA A 176 -14.25 4.35 12.09
C ALA A 176 -13.02 3.64 12.70
N ARG A 177 -12.25 4.34 13.54
CA ARG A 177 -11.10 3.77 14.26
C ARG A 177 -11.49 2.72 15.30
N ASN A 178 -12.74 2.72 15.76
CA ASN A 178 -13.28 1.73 16.70
C ASN A 178 -13.82 0.48 16.00
N ILE A 179 -13.74 0.42 14.66
CA ILE A 179 -14.24 -0.69 13.85
C ILE A 179 -13.05 -1.48 13.33
N HIS A 180 -13.02 -2.76 13.67
CA HIS A 180 -12.06 -3.71 13.12
C HIS A 180 -12.78 -4.58 12.10
N ALA A 181 -12.44 -4.37 10.84
CA ALA A 181 -12.96 -5.10 9.69
C ALA A 181 -11.89 -5.12 8.60
N PHE A 182 -11.92 -6.10 7.72
CA PHE A 182 -10.93 -6.27 6.66
C PHE A 182 -11.60 -6.50 5.30
N ILE A 183 -10.99 -5.97 4.27
CA ILE A 183 -11.13 -6.41 2.89
C ILE A 183 -9.88 -7.23 2.58
N ILE A 184 -10.04 -8.42 2.00
CA ILE A 184 -8.96 -9.36 1.65
C ILE A 184 -9.09 -9.83 0.20
N GLY A 185 -8.11 -10.57 -0.30
CA GLY A 185 -8.10 -11.08 -1.67
C GLY A 185 -7.42 -10.13 -2.65
N GLU A 186 -7.83 -10.13 -3.90
CA GLU A 186 -7.38 -9.20 -4.93
C GLU A 186 -7.73 -7.76 -4.55
N HIS A 187 -6.79 -6.82 -4.77
CA HIS A 187 -7.19 -5.41 -4.82
C HIS A 187 -7.86 -5.12 -6.15
N GLY A 188 -9.17 -5.35 -6.22
CA GLY A 188 -9.95 -5.23 -7.45
C GLY A 188 -11.37 -5.76 -7.31
N ASP A 189 -11.95 -6.17 -8.45
CA ASP A 189 -13.37 -6.53 -8.50
C ASP A 189 -13.72 -7.82 -7.71
N SER A 190 -12.74 -8.68 -7.41
CA SER A 190 -12.91 -9.92 -6.66
C SER A 190 -12.52 -9.82 -5.18
N GLU A 191 -12.35 -8.61 -4.65
CA GLU A 191 -12.09 -8.39 -3.22
C GLU A 191 -13.19 -8.96 -2.33
N VAL A 192 -12.83 -9.38 -1.11
CA VAL A 192 -13.72 -10.04 -0.17
C VAL A 192 -13.85 -9.24 1.12
N ALA A 193 -15.04 -8.77 1.44
CA ALA A 193 -15.35 -8.16 2.73
C ALA A 193 -15.53 -9.24 3.80
N VAL A 194 -14.70 -9.22 4.84
CA VAL A 194 -14.76 -10.19 5.93
C VAL A 194 -15.71 -9.70 7.01
N TRP A 195 -16.95 -10.20 6.96
CA TRP A 195 -17.99 -9.91 7.93
C TRP A 195 -17.91 -10.76 9.17
N SER A 196 -17.45 -12.02 9.01
CA SER A 196 -17.41 -13.01 10.10
C SER A 196 -16.52 -12.61 11.27
N SER A 197 -15.45 -11.86 11.02
CA SER A 197 -14.55 -11.34 12.05
C SER A 197 -14.68 -9.84 12.30
N ALA A 198 -15.61 -9.16 11.60
CA ALA A 198 -15.83 -7.73 11.78
C ALA A 198 -16.41 -7.44 13.17
N ASN A 199 -15.83 -6.44 13.85
CA ASN A 199 -16.22 -6.12 15.22
C ASN A 199 -16.13 -4.61 15.51
N ILE A 200 -16.88 -4.17 16.53
CA ILE A 200 -16.88 -2.82 17.06
C ILE A 200 -16.41 -2.89 18.51
N ALA A 201 -15.27 -2.28 18.80
CA ALA A 201 -14.64 -2.31 20.13
C ALA A 201 -14.51 -3.73 20.73
N GLY A 202 -14.18 -4.72 19.88
CA GLY A 202 -14.05 -6.14 20.26
C GLY A 202 -15.36 -6.92 20.26
N MET A 203 -16.51 -6.28 20.12
CA MET A 203 -17.82 -6.96 20.03
C MET A 203 -18.14 -7.29 18.58
N PRO A 204 -18.41 -8.58 18.21
CA PRO A 204 -18.85 -8.93 16.87
C PRO A 204 -20.02 -8.06 16.40
N ILE A 205 -20.04 -7.65 15.12
CA ILE A 205 -21.06 -6.71 14.59
C ILE A 205 -22.48 -7.18 14.87
N ASP A 206 -22.75 -8.47 14.68
CA ASP A 206 -24.10 -9.02 14.94
C ASP A 206 -24.52 -8.96 16.43
N ALA A 207 -23.55 -9.07 17.35
CA ALA A 207 -23.79 -8.89 18.77
C ALA A 207 -24.03 -7.42 19.12
N TYR A 208 -23.24 -6.50 18.50
CA TYR A 208 -23.44 -5.07 18.64
C TYR A 208 -24.83 -4.65 18.13
N CYS A 209 -25.23 -5.13 16.95
CA CYS A 209 -26.55 -4.85 16.39
C CYS A 209 -27.69 -5.30 17.32
N ARG A 210 -27.61 -6.52 17.88
CA ARG A 210 -28.61 -7.01 18.86
C ARG A 210 -28.69 -6.11 20.11
N LEU A 211 -27.54 -5.65 20.60
CA LEU A 211 -27.49 -4.75 21.76
C LEU A 211 -28.14 -3.39 21.48
N MET A 212 -27.90 -2.86 20.28
CA MET A 212 -28.35 -1.54 19.87
C MET A 212 -29.74 -1.54 19.21
N GLY A 213 -30.37 -2.70 19.07
CA GLY A 213 -31.67 -2.82 18.39
C GLY A 213 -31.61 -2.51 16.90
N CYS A 214 -30.46 -2.77 16.24
CA CYS A 214 -30.29 -2.58 14.80
C CYS A 214 -29.99 -3.90 14.09
N GLU A 215 -30.07 -3.90 12.76
CA GLU A 215 -29.72 -5.04 11.91
C GLU A 215 -28.96 -4.55 10.68
N ILE A 216 -28.05 -5.37 10.17
CA ILE A 216 -27.46 -5.19 8.83
C ILE A 216 -27.91 -6.40 8.00
N PRO A 217 -29.00 -6.29 7.25
CA PRO A 217 -29.48 -7.37 6.39
C PRO A 217 -28.44 -7.71 5.29
N ALA A 218 -28.54 -8.92 4.73
CA ALA A 218 -27.59 -9.39 3.71
C ALA A 218 -27.52 -8.45 2.49
N SER A 219 -28.63 -7.84 2.10
CA SER A 219 -28.67 -6.84 1.02
C SER A 219 -27.85 -5.60 1.34
N GLN A 220 -27.88 -5.13 2.59
CA GLN A 220 -27.07 -3.99 3.03
C GLN A 220 -25.58 -4.33 3.10
N ARG A 221 -25.25 -5.56 3.51
CA ARG A 221 -23.85 -6.05 3.50
C ARG A 221 -23.29 -6.09 2.08
N GLU A 222 -24.08 -6.58 1.13
CA GLU A 222 -23.68 -6.59 -0.28
C GLU A 222 -23.56 -5.16 -0.85
N GLU A 223 -24.44 -4.25 -0.47
CA GLU A 223 -24.35 -2.84 -0.87
C GLU A 223 -23.05 -2.19 -0.34
N PHE A 224 -22.65 -2.43 0.90
CA PHE A 224 -21.36 -1.94 1.41
C PHE A 224 -20.18 -2.51 0.62
N SER A 225 -20.19 -3.81 0.33
CA SER A 225 -19.15 -4.45 -0.47
C SER A 225 -19.08 -3.84 -1.88
N LYS A 226 -20.23 -3.57 -2.51
CA LYS A 226 -20.32 -2.90 -3.80
C LYS A 226 -19.78 -1.46 -3.76
N GLN A 227 -20.11 -0.70 -2.72
CA GLN A 227 -19.63 0.67 -2.56
C GLN A 227 -18.11 0.70 -2.39
N VAL A 228 -17.50 -0.25 -1.68
CA VAL A 228 -16.04 -0.35 -1.55
C VAL A 228 -15.41 -0.60 -2.93
N ARG A 229 -15.87 -1.63 -3.65
CA ARG A 229 -15.37 -1.97 -5.00
C ARG A 229 -15.49 -0.82 -5.99
N ASN A 230 -16.60 -0.11 -5.96
CA ASN A 230 -16.90 0.95 -6.94
C ASN A 230 -16.27 2.31 -6.57
N ALA A 231 -15.80 2.50 -5.35
CA ALA A 231 -15.31 3.80 -4.87
C ALA A 231 -14.22 4.40 -5.76
N ALA A 232 -13.26 3.58 -6.22
CA ALA A 232 -12.19 4.06 -7.08
C ALA A 232 -12.73 4.53 -8.45
N TYR A 233 -13.64 3.78 -9.06
CA TYR A 233 -14.24 4.13 -10.35
C TYR A 233 -15.00 5.46 -10.27
N GLU A 234 -15.81 5.65 -9.22
CA GLU A 234 -16.55 6.88 -9.00
C GLU A 234 -15.63 8.10 -8.78
N ILE A 235 -14.57 7.95 -8.00
CA ILE A 235 -13.60 9.01 -7.76
C ILE A 235 -12.88 9.37 -9.06
N ILE A 236 -12.44 8.38 -9.83
CA ILE A 236 -11.74 8.59 -11.11
C ILE A 236 -12.66 9.28 -12.09
N GLN A 237 -13.92 8.87 -12.20
CA GLN A 237 -14.91 9.51 -13.08
C GLN A 237 -15.09 11.01 -12.74
N ARG A 238 -15.08 11.39 -11.44
CA ARG A 238 -15.35 12.75 -11.00
C ARG A 238 -14.12 13.66 -11.02
N LYS A 239 -12.91 13.15 -10.72
CA LYS A 239 -11.70 13.98 -10.57
C LYS A 239 -10.47 13.48 -11.35
N GLY A 240 -10.65 12.44 -12.17
CA GLY A 240 -9.62 11.91 -13.07
C GLY A 240 -8.62 10.94 -12.43
N ALA A 241 -8.46 10.92 -11.11
CA ALA A 241 -7.58 10.01 -10.41
C ALA A 241 -7.88 9.95 -8.91
N THR A 242 -7.50 8.84 -8.25
CA THR A 242 -7.48 8.74 -6.78
C THR A 242 -6.03 8.82 -6.30
N PHE A 243 -5.74 9.61 -5.28
CA PHE A 243 -4.38 9.78 -4.74
C PHE A 243 -4.32 10.16 -3.26
N TYR A 244 -5.25 10.96 -2.68
CA TYR A 244 -5.18 11.37 -1.28
C TYR A 244 -5.21 10.19 -0.31
N ALA A 245 -6.22 9.33 -0.43
CA ALA A 245 -6.38 8.17 0.45
C ALA A 245 -5.35 7.08 0.15
N VAL A 246 -4.88 6.97 -1.10
CA VAL A 246 -3.76 6.09 -1.48
C VAL A 246 -2.50 6.54 -0.73
N ALA A 247 -2.16 7.82 -0.77
CA ALA A 247 -1.00 8.38 -0.07
C ALA A 247 -1.08 8.17 1.46
N ALA A 248 -2.27 8.35 2.06
CA ALA A 248 -2.49 8.09 3.48
C ALA A 248 -2.31 6.59 3.82
N GLY A 249 -2.79 5.68 2.97
CA GLY A 249 -2.59 4.24 3.12
C GLY A 249 -1.12 3.83 3.04
N LEU A 250 -0.39 4.37 2.05
CA LEU A 250 1.06 4.17 1.92
C LEU A 250 1.81 4.71 3.15
N ALA A 251 1.47 5.91 3.62
CA ALA A 251 2.07 6.49 4.82
C ALA A 251 1.82 5.64 6.05
N ARG A 252 0.65 5.01 6.18
CA ARG A 252 0.34 4.09 7.29
C ARG A 252 1.20 2.83 7.26
N ILE A 253 1.45 2.26 6.06
CA ILE A 253 2.36 1.11 5.89
C ILE A 253 3.79 1.53 6.25
N VAL A 254 4.27 2.63 5.69
CA VAL A 254 5.62 3.17 5.95
C VAL A 254 5.82 3.50 7.41
N GLU A 255 4.86 4.12 8.08
CA GLU A 255 4.92 4.41 9.50
C GLU A 255 5.08 3.13 10.34
N SER A 256 4.34 2.08 9.99
CA SER A 256 4.44 0.78 10.67
C SER A 256 5.85 0.19 10.55
N ILE A 257 6.46 0.29 9.38
CA ILE A 257 7.82 -0.19 9.12
C ILE A 257 8.85 0.64 9.90
N LEU A 258 8.87 1.95 9.66
CA LEU A 258 9.91 2.83 10.20
C LEU A 258 9.89 2.96 11.71
N ARG A 259 8.72 2.81 12.33
CA ARG A 259 8.55 2.87 13.80
C ARG A 259 8.44 1.49 14.45
N ASN A 260 8.65 0.42 13.68
CA ASN A 260 8.51 -0.97 14.13
C ASN A 260 7.22 -1.20 14.95
N GLN A 261 6.08 -0.71 14.42
CA GLN A 261 4.80 -0.74 15.16
C GLN A 261 4.16 -2.11 15.21
N ASN A 262 4.59 -3.04 14.36
CA ASN A 262 3.98 -4.37 14.22
C ASN A 262 2.46 -4.30 14.00
N SER A 263 2.04 -3.40 13.12
CA SER A 263 0.63 -3.15 12.85
C SER A 263 0.02 -4.23 11.97
N VAL A 264 -1.21 -4.62 12.27
CA VAL A 264 -1.96 -5.53 11.41
C VAL A 264 -2.61 -4.75 10.27
N LEU A 265 -2.12 -4.96 9.05
CA LEU A 265 -2.55 -4.28 7.84
C LEU A 265 -2.91 -5.31 6.75
N SER A 266 -3.98 -5.06 5.99
CA SER A 266 -4.37 -5.91 4.86
C SER A 266 -3.58 -5.52 3.62
N VAL A 267 -2.32 -5.92 3.58
CA VAL A 267 -1.38 -5.63 2.50
C VAL A 267 -1.28 -6.82 1.53
N SER A 268 -0.94 -6.55 0.29
CA SER A 268 -0.62 -7.61 -0.68
C SER A 268 0.74 -8.21 -0.35
N ASN A 269 0.76 -9.52 -0.11
CA ASN A 269 1.93 -10.26 0.31
C ASN A 269 1.94 -11.66 -0.33
N MET A 270 3.10 -12.33 -0.36
CA MET A 270 3.24 -13.68 -0.89
C MET A 270 2.51 -14.69 0.00
N VAL A 271 1.56 -15.39 -0.56
CA VAL A 271 0.79 -16.43 0.14
C VAL A 271 1.34 -17.81 -0.18
N LEU A 272 1.76 -18.52 0.86
CA LEU A 272 2.37 -19.84 0.79
C LEU A 272 1.65 -20.83 1.72
N GLY A 273 0.45 -21.27 1.32
CA GLY A 273 -0.33 -22.32 2.02
C GLY A 273 -1.54 -21.83 2.81
N TYR A 274 -1.68 -20.55 3.08
CA TYR A 274 -2.86 -20.02 3.78
C TYR A 274 -4.13 -20.26 2.97
N TYR A 275 -5.15 -20.81 3.59
CA TYR A 275 -6.44 -21.18 2.98
C TYR A 275 -6.29 -22.12 1.76
N GLY A 276 -5.18 -22.89 1.67
CA GLY A 276 -4.86 -23.72 0.51
C GLY A 276 -4.39 -22.95 -0.74
N ILE A 277 -4.12 -21.66 -0.60
CA ILE A 277 -3.63 -20.79 -1.66
C ILE A 277 -2.08 -20.79 -1.64
N HIS A 278 -1.47 -20.93 -2.81
CA HIS A 278 -0.01 -21.00 -2.94
C HIS A 278 0.50 -20.14 -4.11
N ASP A 279 1.74 -19.66 -3.95
CA ASP A 279 2.55 -18.95 -4.95
C ASP A 279 1.79 -17.82 -5.67
N ILE A 280 1.26 -16.90 -4.88
CA ILE A 280 0.58 -15.72 -5.38
C ILE A 280 0.69 -14.57 -4.38
N TYR A 281 0.70 -13.36 -4.89
CA TYR A 281 0.48 -12.15 -4.10
C TYR A 281 -1.01 -11.83 -4.07
N LEU A 282 -1.56 -11.69 -2.88
CA LEU A 282 -2.90 -11.16 -2.63
C LEU A 282 -2.96 -10.59 -1.21
N SER A 283 -3.99 -9.82 -0.92
CA SER A 283 -4.11 -9.13 0.35
C SER A 283 -4.67 -10.05 1.43
N LEU A 284 -3.87 -10.24 2.48
CA LEU A 284 -4.29 -10.83 3.75
C LEU A 284 -3.84 -9.91 4.89
N PRO A 285 -4.51 -9.91 6.04
CA PRO A 285 -4.00 -9.24 7.22
C PRO A 285 -2.64 -9.80 7.61
N ALA A 286 -1.65 -8.94 7.66
CA ALA A 286 -0.29 -9.29 8.02
C ALA A 286 0.24 -8.32 9.08
N VAL A 287 1.11 -8.80 9.95
CA VAL A 287 1.88 -7.95 10.86
C VAL A 287 3.01 -7.34 10.04
N VAL A 288 3.01 -6.01 9.99
CA VAL A 288 4.01 -5.21 9.27
C VAL A 288 4.91 -4.52 10.28
N GLY A 289 6.19 -4.85 10.27
CA GLY A 289 7.23 -4.33 11.16
C GLY A 289 8.46 -3.85 10.40
N GLU A 290 9.56 -3.67 11.10
CA GLU A 290 10.80 -3.11 10.53
C GLU A 290 11.46 -4.01 9.48
N HIS A 291 11.16 -5.31 9.46
CA HIS A 291 11.67 -6.24 8.44
C HIS A 291 10.69 -6.46 7.27
N GLY A 292 9.59 -5.70 7.25
CA GLY A 292 8.50 -5.83 6.28
C GLY A 292 7.36 -6.70 6.81
N ILE A 293 7.04 -7.79 6.11
CA ILE A 293 6.03 -8.76 6.57
C ILE A 293 6.66 -9.69 7.61
N GLU A 294 6.24 -9.56 8.87
CA GLU A 294 6.71 -10.42 9.96
C GLU A 294 5.98 -11.76 9.94
N HIS A 295 4.65 -11.74 9.83
CA HIS A 295 3.81 -12.92 9.63
C HIS A 295 2.41 -12.55 9.14
N ILE A 296 1.75 -13.51 8.50
CA ILE A 296 0.38 -13.39 8.02
C ILE A 296 -0.58 -13.91 9.09
N LEU A 297 -1.71 -13.24 9.26
CA LEU A 297 -2.76 -13.65 10.17
C LEU A 297 -3.85 -14.42 9.42
N GLU A 298 -4.09 -15.66 9.83
CA GLU A 298 -5.19 -16.46 9.30
C GLU A 298 -6.48 -16.12 10.06
N LEU A 299 -7.37 -15.39 9.39
CA LEU A 299 -8.67 -15.04 9.98
C LEU A 299 -9.61 -16.24 9.98
N PRO A 300 -10.49 -16.37 11.00
CA PRO A 300 -11.57 -17.34 10.97
C PRO A 300 -12.65 -16.91 9.97
N LEU A 301 -12.51 -17.34 8.71
CA LEU A 301 -13.44 -17.02 7.64
C LEU A 301 -14.67 -17.93 7.68
N SER A 302 -15.84 -17.40 7.34
CA SER A 302 -17.00 -18.23 7.01
C SER A 302 -16.73 -19.05 5.74
N ARG A 303 -17.49 -20.13 5.52
CA ARG A 303 -17.35 -20.97 4.31
C ARG A 303 -17.52 -20.17 3.01
N SER A 304 -18.42 -19.20 3.00
CA SER A 304 -18.65 -18.34 1.83
C SER A 304 -17.48 -17.40 1.58
N GLU A 305 -16.90 -16.79 2.61
CA GLU A 305 -15.75 -15.91 2.53
C GLU A 305 -14.49 -16.67 2.08
N ALA A 306 -14.23 -17.85 2.65
CA ALA A 306 -13.13 -18.71 2.24
C ALA A 306 -13.25 -19.11 0.76
N LYS A 307 -14.45 -19.51 0.31
CA LYS A 307 -14.69 -19.79 -1.13
C LYS A 307 -14.48 -18.58 -1.99
N ALA A 308 -14.95 -17.41 -1.59
CA ALA A 308 -14.76 -16.16 -2.33
C ALA A 308 -13.27 -15.79 -2.41
N LEU A 309 -12.50 -15.98 -1.34
CA LEU A 309 -11.05 -15.76 -1.31
C LEU A 309 -10.32 -16.70 -2.29
N CYS A 310 -10.68 -17.98 -2.33
CA CYS A 310 -10.12 -18.91 -3.32
C CYS A 310 -10.43 -18.48 -4.75
N THR A 311 -11.67 -18.04 -5.01
CA THR A 311 -12.07 -17.51 -6.34
C THR A 311 -11.25 -16.26 -6.70
N SER A 312 -11.03 -15.37 -5.74
CA SER A 312 -10.19 -14.18 -5.91
C SER A 312 -8.74 -14.55 -6.27
N ALA A 313 -8.17 -15.55 -5.59
CA ALA A 313 -6.84 -16.07 -5.91
C ALA A 313 -6.78 -16.69 -7.32
N ASP A 314 -7.83 -17.40 -7.75
CA ASP A 314 -7.90 -18.00 -9.08
C ASP A 314 -7.95 -16.93 -10.18
N VAL A 315 -8.62 -15.80 -9.97
CA VAL A 315 -8.59 -14.64 -10.90
C VAL A 315 -7.15 -14.17 -11.11
N LEU A 316 -6.40 -13.97 -10.04
CA LEU A 316 -5.01 -13.52 -10.12
C LEU A 316 -4.10 -14.57 -10.78
N LYS A 317 -4.26 -15.86 -10.44
CA LYS A 317 -3.49 -16.97 -11.06
C LYS A 317 -3.72 -17.05 -12.56
N ASN A 318 -4.98 -16.89 -12.99
CA ASN A 318 -5.32 -16.90 -14.40
C ASN A 318 -4.69 -15.72 -15.16
N LEU A 319 -4.60 -14.54 -14.52
CA LEU A 319 -3.89 -13.40 -15.09
C LEU A 319 -2.38 -13.65 -15.17
N LEU A 320 -1.77 -14.17 -14.11
CA LEU A 320 -0.34 -14.51 -14.08
C LEU A 320 0.03 -15.54 -15.16
N GLY A 321 -0.82 -16.56 -15.39
CA GLY A 321 -0.61 -17.56 -16.43
C GLY A 321 -0.60 -17.03 -17.88
N GLN A 322 -1.03 -15.78 -18.10
CA GLN A 322 -1.02 -15.09 -19.39
C GLN A 322 0.19 -14.14 -19.57
N LEU A 323 1.09 -14.14 -18.61
CA LEU A 323 2.21 -13.20 -18.53
C LEU A 323 3.54 -13.94 -18.50
N GLU A 324 4.53 -13.37 -19.14
CA GLU A 324 5.93 -13.78 -19.03
C GLU A 324 6.61 -12.88 -17.97
N ILE A 325 6.80 -13.43 -16.78
CA ILE A 325 7.42 -12.70 -15.65
C ILE A 325 8.78 -13.30 -15.34
#